data_8bfe29c74a4fd2013211707e87ca7078
#
_entry.id   8bfe29c74a4fd2013211707e87ca7078
#
_cell.length_a   1.000
_cell.length_b   1.000
_cell.length_c   1.000
_cell.angle_alpha   90.00
_cell.angle_beta   90.00
_cell.angle_gamma   90.00
#
_symmetry.space_group_name_H-M   'P 1'
#
loop_
_entity.id
_entity.type
_entity.pdbx_description
1 polymer ?
#
loop_
_entity_poly.entity_id
_entity_poly.type
_entity_poly.pdbx_seq_one_letter_code
_entity_poly.pdbx_strand_id
1 'polypeptide(L)'
;MREMLTERTLLLVDDEAAILNSLARELRGEGYRIFTATDGPSGLACLEGRDIGVVVSDQIMPGMDGIAFLEEVRRRRPDTIRIILTGHGTFEAASKAINHSHIFAYLTKPWISGDLRSTLRSAFDHYGLIMENRRLLRLTTEQNEQLKAFNTELEVIVRERTRQLNEALREGILMMAKAAEARDDATGMHIHRVYRITLRIGLQMGM
;
A
#
# COMPACT_ATOMS: atom_id res chain seq x y z
N MET A 1 23.06 2.61 -0.60
CA MET A 1 21.64 2.80 -0.30
C MET A 1 21.34 1.92 0.90
N ARG A 2 21.39 2.49 2.13
CA ARG A 2 21.15 1.74 3.37
C ARG A 2 19.68 1.31 3.35
N GLU A 3 19.45 -0.01 3.27
CA GLU A 3 18.19 -0.61 3.68
C GLU A 3 17.82 0.01 5.03
N MET A 4 16.69 0.71 5.09
CA MET A 4 16.04 1.02 6.36
C MET A 4 15.57 -0.33 6.90
N LEU A 5 16.44 -1.00 7.65
CA LEU A 5 16.07 -2.11 8.52
C LEU A 5 14.95 -1.56 9.42
N THR A 6 13.70 -1.88 9.08
CA THR A 6 12.59 -1.68 10.01
C THR A 6 13.02 -2.35 11.31
N GLU A 7 13.09 -1.57 12.37
CA GLU A 7 13.51 -2.04 13.70
C GLU A 7 12.65 -3.26 14.05
N ARG A 8 13.26 -4.44 14.22
CA ARG A 8 12.54 -5.68 14.51
C ARG A 8 12.01 -5.66 15.94
N THR A 9 10.86 -5.02 16.13
CA THR A 9 10.21 -4.82 17.43
C THR A 9 9.32 -6.00 17.79
N LEU A 10 9.62 -6.63 18.91
CA LEU A 10 8.95 -7.81 19.44
C LEU A 10 8.30 -7.49 20.79
N LEU A 11 7.02 -7.81 20.96
CA LEU A 11 6.32 -7.77 22.24
C LEU A 11 6.08 -9.19 22.72
N LEU A 12 6.52 -9.48 23.96
CA LEU A 12 6.28 -10.72 24.67
C LEU A 12 5.26 -10.47 25.79
N VAL A 13 4.21 -11.27 25.85
CA VAL A 13 3.15 -11.14 26.87
C VAL A 13 2.93 -12.49 27.55
N ASP A 14 3.14 -12.53 28.85
CA ASP A 14 3.00 -13.75 29.68
C ASP A 14 2.88 -13.30 31.13
N ASP A 15 1.95 -13.86 31.90
CA ASP A 15 1.76 -13.49 33.31
C ASP A 15 2.90 -13.99 34.21
N GLU A 16 3.71 -14.94 33.73
CA GLU A 16 4.91 -15.40 34.42
C GLU A 16 6.15 -14.59 33.98
N ALA A 17 6.63 -13.69 34.84
CA ALA A 17 7.85 -12.91 34.58
C ALA A 17 9.09 -13.78 34.33
N ALA A 18 9.13 -15.00 34.89
CA ALA A 18 10.21 -15.96 34.66
C ALA A 18 10.27 -16.41 33.19
N ILE A 19 9.12 -16.63 32.56
CA ILE A 19 8.97 -17.00 31.15
C ILE A 19 9.42 -15.82 30.25
N LEU A 20 8.94 -14.61 30.53
CA LEU A 20 9.37 -13.40 29.82
C LEU A 20 10.89 -13.21 29.86
N ASN A 21 11.50 -13.35 31.01
CA ASN A 21 12.94 -13.25 31.19
C ASN A 21 13.70 -14.35 30.44
N SER A 22 13.16 -15.58 30.42
CA SER A 22 13.75 -16.70 29.67
C SER A 22 13.73 -16.45 28.17
N LEU A 23 12.57 -16.05 27.61
CA LEU A 23 12.42 -15.69 26.20
C LEU A 23 13.35 -14.53 25.81
N ALA A 24 13.34 -13.46 26.60
CA ALA A 24 14.19 -12.30 26.32
C ALA A 24 15.69 -12.63 26.35
N ARG A 25 16.10 -13.52 27.28
CA ARG A 25 17.50 -13.99 27.37
C ARG A 25 17.87 -14.85 26.17
N GLU A 26 16.99 -15.75 25.74
CA GLU A 26 17.23 -16.64 24.62
C GLU A 26 17.32 -15.89 23.28
N LEU A 27 16.55 -14.80 23.14
CA LEU A 27 16.53 -13.98 21.95
C LEU A 27 17.57 -12.85 21.96
N ARG A 28 18.41 -12.81 23.00
CA ARG A 28 19.49 -11.82 23.10
C ARG A 28 20.50 -12.03 21.97
N GLY A 29 20.80 -10.97 21.24
CA GLY A 29 21.75 -11.03 20.11
C GLY A 29 21.13 -11.31 18.75
N GLU A 30 19.83 -11.66 18.67
CA GLU A 30 19.12 -11.85 17.40
C GLU A 30 18.71 -10.53 16.71
N GLY A 31 19.02 -9.38 17.31
CA GLY A 31 18.73 -8.06 16.75
C GLY A 31 17.28 -7.58 16.93
N TYR A 32 16.54 -8.19 17.85
CA TYR A 32 15.20 -7.75 18.20
C TYR A 32 15.22 -6.69 19.29
N ARG A 33 14.37 -5.66 19.14
CA ARG A 33 14.02 -4.76 20.24
C ARG A 33 12.82 -5.34 20.97
N ILE A 34 13.07 -5.90 22.16
CA ILE A 34 12.09 -6.66 22.91
C ILE A 34 11.41 -5.76 23.95
N PHE A 35 10.08 -5.81 23.97
CA PHE A 35 9.20 -5.27 24.99
C PHE A 35 8.51 -6.42 25.69
N THR A 36 8.19 -6.26 26.96
CA THR A 36 7.51 -7.29 27.77
C THR A 36 6.31 -6.70 28.49
N ALA A 37 5.26 -7.48 28.65
CA ALA A 37 4.08 -7.16 29.45
C ALA A 37 3.61 -8.39 30.21
N THR A 38 3.07 -8.21 31.41
CA THR A 38 2.65 -9.30 32.28
C THR A 38 1.15 -9.61 32.22
N ASP A 39 0.41 -8.90 31.36
CA ASP A 39 -1.03 -9.08 31.13
C ASP A 39 -1.47 -8.45 29.80
N GLY A 40 -2.68 -8.80 29.36
CA GLY A 40 -3.25 -8.29 28.12
C GLY A 40 -3.37 -6.74 28.07
N PRO A 41 -3.96 -6.08 29.08
CA PRO A 41 -4.07 -4.63 29.13
C PRO A 41 -2.72 -3.91 29.01
N SER A 42 -1.70 -4.34 29.74
CA SER A 42 -0.33 -3.81 29.65
C SER A 42 0.28 -4.04 28.28
N GLY A 43 0.02 -5.21 27.67
CA GLY A 43 0.42 -5.52 26.30
C GLY A 43 -0.23 -4.57 25.29
N LEU A 44 -1.53 -4.28 25.43
CA LEU A 44 -2.23 -3.32 24.59
C LEU A 44 -1.68 -1.89 24.75
N ALA A 45 -1.37 -1.48 25.97
CA ALA A 45 -0.72 -0.19 26.22
C ALA A 45 0.65 -0.08 25.55
N CYS A 46 1.41 -1.18 25.44
CA CYS A 46 2.67 -1.22 24.72
C CYS A 46 2.53 -0.96 23.22
N LEU A 47 1.37 -1.25 22.61
CA LEU A 47 1.09 -0.97 21.21
C LEU A 47 0.79 0.52 20.94
N GLU A 48 0.41 1.27 21.98
CA GLU A 48 0.13 2.68 21.88
C GLU A 48 1.45 3.45 21.80
N GLY A 49 1.71 4.08 20.65
CA GLY A 49 2.92 4.88 20.41
C GLY A 49 4.17 4.08 20.01
N ARG A 50 4.06 2.77 19.79
CA ARG A 50 5.15 1.93 19.29
C ARG A 50 4.71 1.14 18.07
N ASP A 51 5.65 0.96 17.14
CA ASP A 51 5.44 0.12 15.96
C ASP A 51 5.95 -1.29 16.27
N ILE A 52 5.04 -2.15 16.74
CA ILE A 52 5.35 -3.53 17.10
C ILE A 52 5.11 -4.43 15.90
N GLY A 53 6.18 -5.05 15.40
CA GLY A 53 6.10 -5.93 14.23
C GLY A 53 5.54 -7.31 14.56
N VAL A 54 5.95 -7.89 15.69
CA VAL A 54 5.54 -9.24 16.13
C VAL A 54 5.13 -9.22 17.57
N VAL A 55 4.04 -9.92 17.90
CA VAL A 55 3.57 -10.17 19.27
C VAL A 55 3.58 -11.69 19.52
N VAL A 56 4.16 -12.09 20.63
CA VAL A 56 4.06 -13.46 21.18
C VAL A 56 3.31 -13.37 22.51
N SER A 57 2.19 -14.05 22.63
CA SER A 57 1.37 -14.04 23.84
C SER A 57 1.20 -15.44 24.40
N ASP A 58 1.28 -15.58 25.71
CA ASP A 58 0.75 -16.77 26.36
C ASP A 58 -0.75 -16.91 26.08
N GLN A 59 -1.22 -18.16 26.01
CA GLN A 59 -2.62 -18.46 25.77
C GLN A 59 -3.46 -18.22 27.05
N ILE A 60 -2.95 -18.63 28.22
CA ILE A 60 -3.71 -18.62 29.46
C ILE A 60 -3.14 -17.55 30.39
N MET A 61 -3.84 -16.42 30.46
CA MET A 61 -3.49 -15.33 31.37
C MET A 61 -4.70 -14.92 32.21
N PRO A 62 -4.50 -14.45 33.46
CA PRO A 62 -5.58 -13.95 34.29
C PRO A 62 -6.29 -12.73 33.66
N GLY A 63 -7.61 -12.70 33.73
CA GLY A 63 -8.43 -11.57 33.24
C GLY A 63 -8.67 -11.60 31.73
N MET A 64 -7.68 -11.25 30.94
CA MET A 64 -7.74 -11.30 29.48
C MET A 64 -6.85 -12.44 28.98
N ASP A 65 -7.45 -13.47 28.37
CA ASP A 65 -6.68 -14.57 27.78
C ASP A 65 -5.93 -14.13 26.52
N GLY A 66 -4.94 -14.93 26.10
CA GLY A 66 -4.09 -14.59 24.96
C GLY A 66 -4.85 -14.49 23.65
N ILE A 67 -5.92 -15.25 23.46
CA ILE A 67 -6.73 -15.21 22.24
C ILE A 67 -7.48 -13.87 22.15
N ALA A 68 -8.18 -13.48 23.21
CA ALA A 68 -8.87 -12.21 23.30
C ALA A 68 -7.90 -11.02 23.15
N PHE A 69 -6.71 -11.12 23.76
CA PHE A 69 -5.66 -10.13 23.60
C PHE A 69 -5.20 -10.01 22.13
N LEU A 70 -4.89 -11.13 21.46
CA LEU A 70 -4.44 -11.12 20.07
C LEU A 70 -5.53 -10.68 19.07
N GLU A 71 -6.82 -10.92 19.39
CA GLU A 71 -7.93 -10.35 18.61
C GLU A 71 -7.97 -8.82 18.71
N GLU A 72 -7.76 -8.30 19.91
CA GLU A 72 -7.70 -6.85 20.12
C GLU A 72 -6.46 -6.23 19.46
N VAL A 73 -5.30 -6.93 19.49
CA VAL A 73 -4.12 -6.55 18.71
C VAL A 73 -4.45 -6.46 17.21
N ARG A 74 -5.13 -7.47 16.66
CA ARG A 74 -5.56 -7.47 15.27
C ARG A 74 -6.44 -6.26 14.92
N ARG A 75 -7.38 -5.95 15.80
CA ARG A 75 -8.31 -4.83 15.58
C ARG A 75 -7.59 -3.48 15.57
N ARG A 76 -6.62 -3.28 16.47
CA ARG A 76 -5.87 -2.02 16.59
C ARG A 76 -4.70 -1.93 15.63
N ARG A 77 -4.03 -3.04 15.37
CA ARG A 77 -2.80 -3.15 14.56
C ARG A 77 -2.87 -4.38 13.64
N PRO A 78 -3.64 -4.32 12.56
CA PRO A 78 -3.91 -5.47 11.68
C PRO A 78 -2.64 -6.06 11.05
N ASP A 79 -1.61 -5.26 10.85
CA ASP A 79 -0.35 -5.68 10.22
C ASP A 79 0.60 -6.38 11.19
N THR A 80 0.45 -6.18 12.51
CA THR A 80 1.27 -6.86 13.53
C THR A 80 1.07 -8.37 13.44
N ILE A 81 2.16 -9.11 13.34
CA ILE A 81 2.12 -10.59 13.32
C ILE A 81 1.88 -11.12 14.72
N ARG A 82 0.99 -12.08 14.86
CA ARG A 82 0.49 -12.63 16.12
C ARG A 82 0.87 -14.10 16.26
N ILE A 83 1.58 -14.43 17.33
CA ILE A 83 2.01 -15.78 17.67
C ILE A 83 1.47 -16.09 19.07
N ILE A 84 0.97 -17.30 19.27
CA ILE A 84 0.52 -17.77 20.57
C ILE A 84 1.50 -18.78 21.15
N LEU A 85 1.73 -18.70 22.46
CA LEU A 85 2.51 -19.66 23.23
C LEU A 85 1.53 -20.47 24.04
N THR A 86 1.55 -21.80 23.91
CA THR A 86 0.54 -22.70 24.51
C THR A 86 1.17 -23.85 25.30
N GLY A 87 0.52 -24.31 26.36
CA GLY A 87 0.93 -25.50 27.09
C GLY A 87 0.47 -26.82 26.43
N HIS A 88 1.10 -27.93 26.79
CA HIS A 88 0.90 -29.26 26.17
C HIS A 88 -0.54 -29.83 26.16
N GLY A 89 -1.49 -29.27 26.90
CA GLY A 89 -2.85 -29.83 27.03
C GLY A 89 -3.93 -29.04 26.25
N THR A 90 -3.61 -27.91 25.67
CA THR A 90 -4.58 -26.96 25.13
C THR A 90 -4.55 -26.81 23.58
N PHE A 91 -3.70 -27.59 22.91
CA PHE A 91 -3.49 -27.52 21.47
C PHE A 91 -4.77 -27.77 20.66
N GLU A 92 -5.61 -28.77 21.04
CA GLU A 92 -6.85 -29.05 20.32
C GLU A 92 -7.92 -27.95 20.49
N ALA A 93 -7.99 -27.34 21.68
CA ALA A 93 -8.88 -26.21 21.94
C ALA A 93 -8.39 -24.93 21.20
N ALA A 94 -7.09 -24.70 21.21
CA ALA A 94 -6.47 -23.62 20.44
C ALA A 94 -6.69 -23.76 18.94
N SER A 95 -6.62 -24.98 18.39
CA SER A 95 -6.82 -25.27 16.96
C SER A 95 -8.19 -24.81 16.43
N LYS A 96 -9.25 -24.88 17.26
CA LYS A 96 -10.59 -24.38 16.88
C LYS A 96 -10.70 -22.85 16.94
N ALA A 97 -10.00 -22.21 17.86
CA ALA A 97 -9.99 -20.74 17.99
C ALA A 97 -9.11 -20.05 16.93
N ILE A 98 -8.16 -20.77 16.35
CA ILE A 98 -7.19 -20.29 15.36
C ILE A 98 -7.83 -19.76 14.07
N ASN A 99 -8.92 -20.40 13.62
CA ASN A 99 -9.62 -19.97 12.40
C ASN A 99 -10.28 -18.58 12.54
N HIS A 100 -10.47 -18.08 13.76
CA HIS A 100 -11.10 -16.79 14.02
C HIS A 100 -10.10 -15.64 14.26
N SER A 101 -8.93 -15.91 14.87
CA SER A 101 -8.00 -14.85 15.31
C SER A 101 -6.85 -14.56 14.35
N HIS A 102 -6.76 -15.25 13.21
CA HIS A 102 -5.67 -15.07 12.21
C HIS A 102 -4.29 -15.09 12.87
N ILE A 103 -4.03 -16.09 13.72
CA ILE A 103 -2.75 -16.34 14.37
C ILE A 103 -1.78 -16.88 13.31
N PHE A 104 -0.58 -16.31 13.25
CA PHE A 104 0.45 -16.70 12.29
C PHE A 104 1.07 -18.06 12.65
N ALA A 105 1.35 -18.29 13.91
CA ALA A 105 1.94 -19.52 14.40
C ALA A 105 1.65 -19.74 15.89
N TYR A 106 1.83 -20.98 16.33
CA TYR A 106 1.87 -21.33 17.76
C TYR A 106 3.17 -22.00 18.10
N LEU A 107 3.58 -21.77 19.33
CA LEU A 107 4.72 -22.39 19.96
C LEU A 107 4.26 -23.13 21.21
N THR A 108 4.80 -24.28 21.48
CA THR A 108 4.46 -25.06 22.67
C THR A 108 5.42 -24.76 23.82
N LYS A 109 4.90 -24.70 25.06
CA LYS A 109 5.71 -24.67 26.29
C LYS A 109 5.96 -26.10 26.72
N PRO A 110 7.21 -26.54 27.01
CA PRO A 110 8.45 -25.81 26.79
C PRO A 110 8.79 -25.74 25.31
N TRP A 111 9.30 -24.61 24.88
CA TRP A 111 9.68 -24.39 23.47
C TRP A 111 11.06 -24.97 23.15
N ILE A 112 11.26 -25.33 21.91
CA ILE A 112 12.56 -25.67 21.35
C ILE A 112 13.19 -24.38 20.79
N SER A 113 14.43 -24.08 21.19
CA SER A 113 15.14 -22.85 20.80
C SER A 113 15.18 -22.64 19.28
N GLY A 114 15.40 -23.72 18.52
CA GLY A 114 15.41 -23.69 17.07
C GLY A 114 14.05 -23.29 16.48
N ASP A 115 12.97 -23.84 17.01
CA ASP A 115 11.60 -23.58 16.54
C ASP A 115 11.17 -22.14 16.88
N LEU A 116 11.47 -21.65 18.07
CA LEU A 116 11.22 -20.27 18.47
C LEU A 116 11.91 -19.29 17.52
N ARG A 117 13.20 -19.47 17.25
CA ARG A 117 13.98 -18.59 16.38
C ARG A 117 13.51 -18.64 14.93
N SER A 118 13.24 -19.85 14.41
CA SER A 118 12.75 -20.00 13.03
C SER A 118 11.37 -19.38 12.83
N THR A 119 10.47 -19.56 13.80
CA THR A 119 9.12 -18.98 13.79
C THR A 119 9.18 -17.46 13.84
N LEU A 120 9.98 -16.88 14.74
CA LEU A 120 10.14 -15.43 14.82
C LEU A 120 10.78 -14.85 13.56
N ARG A 121 11.77 -15.51 12.97
CA ARG A 121 12.37 -15.08 11.70
C ARG A 121 11.31 -15.03 10.60
N SER A 122 10.56 -16.11 10.40
CA SER A 122 9.48 -16.19 9.43
C SER A 122 8.39 -15.11 9.67
N ALA A 123 8.06 -14.84 10.94
CA ALA A 123 7.12 -13.80 11.31
C ALA A 123 7.61 -12.40 10.92
N PHE A 124 8.87 -12.08 11.19
CA PHE A 124 9.45 -10.80 10.81
C PHE A 124 9.63 -10.65 9.30
N ASP A 125 9.96 -11.72 8.59
CA ASP A 125 10.02 -11.71 7.13
C ASP A 125 8.63 -11.45 6.53
N HIS A 126 7.59 -12.08 7.09
CA HIS A 126 6.20 -11.83 6.70
C HIS A 126 5.75 -10.39 7.00
N TYR A 127 6.09 -9.86 8.18
CA TYR A 127 5.84 -8.46 8.52
C TYR A 127 6.52 -7.50 7.53
N GLY A 128 7.78 -7.78 7.19
CA GLY A 128 8.52 -7.01 6.20
C GLY A 128 7.84 -6.97 4.84
N LEU A 129 7.33 -8.12 4.36
CA LEU A 129 6.56 -8.20 3.12
C LEU A 129 5.26 -7.38 3.17
N ILE A 130 4.52 -7.41 4.28
CA ILE A 130 3.32 -6.59 4.47
C ILE A 130 3.66 -5.10 4.38
N MET A 131 4.72 -4.66 5.09
CA MET A 131 5.15 -3.27 5.10
C MET A 131 5.61 -2.79 3.71
N GLU A 132 6.39 -3.60 2.99
CA GLU A 132 6.84 -3.25 1.64
C GLU A 132 5.67 -3.22 0.65
N ASN A 133 4.74 -4.17 0.72
CA ASN A 133 3.54 -4.15 -0.12
C ASN A 133 2.71 -2.87 0.12
N ARG A 134 2.49 -2.50 1.38
CA ARG A 134 1.79 -1.27 1.74
C ARG A 134 2.51 -0.02 1.24
N ARG A 135 3.84 0.00 1.31
CA ARG A 135 4.67 1.08 0.76
C ARG A 135 4.52 1.20 -0.75
N LEU A 136 4.63 0.07 -1.46
CA LEU A 136 4.50 0.03 -2.92
C LEU A 136 3.11 0.47 -3.38
N LEU A 137 2.05 0.00 -2.71
CA LEU A 137 0.68 0.43 -3.00
C LEU A 137 0.50 1.95 -2.84
N ARG A 138 1.06 2.53 -1.77
CA ARG A 138 1.02 3.98 -1.56
C ARG A 138 1.71 4.74 -2.69
N LEU A 139 2.96 4.34 -3.03
CA LEU A 139 3.72 4.95 -4.12
C LEU A 139 3.00 4.84 -5.46
N THR A 140 2.42 3.68 -5.76
CA THR A 140 1.66 3.47 -7.00
C THR A 140 0.42 4.36 -7.06
N THR A 141 -0.28 4.53 -5.93
CA THR A 141 -1.44 5.44 -5.85
C THR A 141 -1.03 6.88 -6.11
N GLU A 142 0.02 7.36 -5.45
CA GLU A 142 0.56 8.71 -5.64
C GLU A 142 0.99 8.97 -7.10
N GLN A 143 1.70 8.00 -7.72
CA GLN A 143 2.11 8.09 -9.12
C GLN A 143 0.90 8.12 -10.07
N ASN A 144 -0.13 7.31 -9.81
CA ASN A 144 -1.34 7.31 -10.61
C ASN A 144 -2.11 8.63 -10.52
N GLU A 145 -2.15 9.26 -9.36
CA GLU A 145 -2.77 10.58 -9.18
C GLU A 145 -2.00 11.66 -9.96
N GLN A 146 -0.66 11.64 -9.90
CA GLN A 146 0.18 12.55 -10.67
C GLN A 146 0.01 12.36 -12.18
N LEU A 147 -0.03 11.10 -12.65
CA LEU A 147 -0.26 10.79 -14.07
C LEU A 147 -1.63 11.27 -14.55
N LYS A 148 -2.68 11.12 -13.76
CA LYS A 148 -4.02 11.62 -14.09
C LYS A 148 -4.03 13.14 -14.21
N ALA A 149 -3.41 13.85 -13.28
CA ALA A 149 -3.31 15.31 -13.32
C ALA A 149 -2.55 15.77 -14.57
N PHE A 150 -1.42 15.15 -14.88
CA PHE A 150 -0.61 15.45 -16.06
C PHE A 150 -1.35 15.17 -17.37
N ASN A 151 -2.08 14.05 -17.47
CA ASN A 151 -2.89 13.75 -18.65
C ASN A 151 -3.99 14.78 -18.86
N THR A 152 -4.66 15.24 -17.79
CA THR A 152 -5.67 16.29 -17.90
C THR A 152 -5.08 17.59 -18.42
N GLU A 153 -3.90 17.98 -17.95
CA GLU A 153 -3.18 19.18 -18.44
C GLU A 153 -2.79 19.04 -19.91
N LEU A 154 -2.26 17.87 -20.30
CA LEU A 154 -1.92 17.59 -21.70
C LEU A 154 -3.14 17.67 -22.63
N GLU A 155 -4.29 17.14 -22.20
CA GLU A 155 -5.52 17.24 -23.00
C GLU A 155 -5.93 18.69 -23.26
N VAL A 156 -5.80 19.56 -22.26
CA VAL A 156 -6.07 21.00 -22.42
C VAL A 156 -5.10 21.63 -23.42
N ILE A 157 -3.80 21.36 -23.28
CA ILE A 157 -2.77 21.88 -24.18
C ILE A 157 -3.00 21.39 -25.62
N VAL A 158 -3.25 20.09 -25.80
CA VAL A 158 -3.51 19.51 -27.13
C VAL A 158 -4.73 20.16 -27.78
N ARG A 159 -5.82 20.32 -27.04
CA ARG A 159 -7.05 20.97 -27.53
C ARG A 159 -6.78 22.39 -27.99
N GLU A 160 -6.07 23.17 -27.18
CA GLU A 160 -5.74 24.55 -27.50
C GLU A 160 -4.79 24.63 -28.72
N ARG A 161 -3.77 23.78 -28.79
CA ARG A 161 -2.87 23.72 -29.95
C ARG A 161 -3.58 23.33 -31.25
N THR A 162 -4.49 22.36 -31.16
CA THR A 162 -5.32 21.95 -32.32
C THR A 162 -6.21 23.08 -32.78
N ARG A 163 -6.81 23.85 -31.85
CA ARG A 163 -7.61 25.03 -32.18
C ARG A 163 -6.76 26.07 -32.91
N GLN A 164 -5.60 26.44 -32.36
CA GLN A 164 -4.68 27.43 -32.97
C GLN A 164 -4.22 26.99 -34.36
N LEU A 165 -3.88 25.71 -34.54
CA LEU A 165 -3.48 25.17 -35.85
C LEU A 165 -4.60 25.27 -36.87
N ASN A 166 -5.83 24.90 -36.50
CA ASN A 166 -6.98 24.99 -37.38
C ASN A 166 -7.31 26.44 -37.78
N GLU A 167 -7.17 27.38 -36.84
CA GLU A 167 -7.34 28.81 -37.14
C GLU A 167 -6.27 29.31 -38.14
N ALA A 168 -4.99 29.00 -37.87
CA ALA A 168 -3.89 29.37 -38.77
C ALA A 168 -4.05 28.76 -40.18
N LEU A 169 -4.48 27.49 -40.27
CA LEU A 169 -4.77 26.86 -41.55
C LEU A 169 -5.91 27.53 -42.29
N ARG A 170 -7.01 27.89 -41.61
CA ARG A 170 -8.13 28.64 -42.22
C ARG A 170 -7.70 30.00 -42.75
N GLU A 171 -6.91 30.75 -41.97
CA GLU A 171 -6.38 32.05 -42.39
C GLU A 171 -5.44 31.91 -43.58
N GLY A 172 -4.54 30.90 -43.56
CA GLY A 172 -3.65 30.62 -44.69
C GLY A 172 -4.39 30.29 -45.99
N ILE A 173 -5.42 29.41 -45.90
CA ILE A 173 -6.26 29.07 -47.05
C ILE A 173 -7.01 30.30 -47.56
N LEU A 174 -7.54 31.15 -46.69
CA LEU A 174 -8.24 32.38 -47.07
C LEU A 174 -7.29 33.40 -47.75
N MET A 175 -6.05 33.54 -47.24
CA MET A 175 -5.03 34.38 -47.88
C MET A 175 -4.68 33.86 -49.28
N MET A 176 -4.49 32.54 -49.44
CA MET A 176 -4.21 31.93 -50.76
C MET A 176 -5.38 32.15 -51.74
N ALA A 177 -6.62 31.98 -51.27
CA ALA A 177 -7.82 32.23 -52.07
C ALA A 177 -7.89 33.70 -52.53
N LYS A 178 -7.65 34.67 -51.65
CA LYS A 178 -7.61 36.11 -51.99
C LYS A 178 -6.48 36.44 -52.95
N ALA A 179 -5.29 35.85 -52.81
CA ALA A 179 -4.16 36.06 -53.70
C ALA A 179 -4.43 35.50 -55.13
N ALA A 180 -5.13 34.35 -55.19
CA ALA A 180 -5.58 33.79 -56.47
C ALA A 180 -6.63 34.66 -57.14
N GLU A 181 -7.61 35.19 -56.37
CA GLU A 181 -8.60 36.16 -56.90
C GLU A 181 -7.98 37.43 -57.47
N ALA A 182 -6.97 38.00 -56.78
CA ALA A 182 -6.28 39.22 -57.22
C ALA A 182 -5.48 39.03 -58.51
N ARG A 183 -5.18 37.81 -58.91
CA ARG A 183 -4.42 37.45 -60.09
C ARG A 183 -5.29 37.21 -61.33
N ASP A 184 -6.59 37.01 -61.14
CA ASP A 184 -7.53 36.56 -62.21
C ASP A 184 -8.79 37.41 -62.14
N ASP A 185 -8.74 38.59 -62.84
CA ASP A 185 -9.81 39.62 -62.86
C ASP A 185 -11.16 39.11 -63.43
N ALA A 186 -11.25 37.91 -63.98
CA ALA A 186 -12.44 37.38 -64.64
C ALA A 186 -13.24 36.32 -63.85
N THR A 187 -12.71 35.74 -62.73
CA THR A 187 -13.31 34.56 -62.10
C THR A 187 -13.41 34.60 -60.56
N GLY A 188 -13.20 35.77 -59.96
CA GLY A 188 -13.12 35.93 -58.47
C GLY A 188 -14.27 35.31 -57.68
N MET A 189 -15.50 35.35 -58.18
CA MET A 189 -16.66 34.74 -57.52
C MET A 189 -16.65 33.20 -57.53
N HIS A 190 -15.89 32.57 -58.44
CA HIS A 190 -15.82 31.12 -58.54
C HIS A 190 -15.00 30.49 -57.39
N ILE A 191 -13.85 31.08 -57.06
CA ILE A 191 -12.93 30.60 -56.04
C ILE A 191 -13.57 30.69 -54.63
N HIS A 192 -14.28 31.78 -54.35
CA HIS A 192 -15.04 31.93 -53.09
C HIS A 192 -16.14 30.85 -52.92
N ARG A 193 -16.77 30.47 -54.03
CA ARG A 193 -17.80 29.45 -54.04
C ARG A 193 -17.20 28.05 -53.80
N VAL A 194 -16.10 27.71 -54.48
CA VAL A 194 -15.36 26.46 -54.30
C VAL A 194 -14.85 26.35 -52.90
N TYR A 195 -14.22 27.40 -52.31
CA TYR A 195 -13.76 27.43 -50.93
C TYR A 195 -14.89 27.11 -49.92
N ARG A 196 -16.05 27.76 -50.06
CA ARG A 196 -17.21 27.49 -49.16
C ARG A 196 -17.74 26.07 -49.27
N ILE A 197 -17.73 25.48 -50.46
CA ILE A 197 -18.17 24.10 -50.69
C ILE A 197 -17.16 23.13 -50.09
N THR A 198 -15.86 23.32 -50.31
CA THR A 198 -14.81 22.45 -49.78
C THR A 198 -14.78 22.47 -48.24
N LEU A 199 -14.94 23.66 -47.64
CA LEU A 199 -15.01 23.80 -46.17
C LEU A 199 -16.24 23.09 -45.58
N ARG A 200 -17.38 23.13 -46.31
CA ARG A 200 -18.62 22.46 -45.89
C ARG A 200 -18.53 20.95 -46.00
N ILE A 201 -17.83 20.44 -47.01
CA ILE A 201 -17.56 19.01 -47.17
C ILE A 201 -16.58 18.53 -46.10
N GLY A 202 -15.50 19.25 -45.84
CA GLY A 202 -14.53 18.90 -44.80
C GLY A 202 -15.16 18.84 -43.41
N LEU A 203 -16.04 19.81 -43.07
CA LEU A 203 -16.79 19.78 -41.79
C LEU A 203 -17.79 18.60 -41.69
N GLN A 204 -18.39 18.17 -42.83
CA GLN A 204 -19.28 16.99 -42.85
C GLN A 204 -18.51 15.67 -42.75
N MET A 205 -17.25 15.64 -43.20
CA MET A 205 -16.39 14.44 -43.14
C MET A 205 -15.61 14.32 -41.82
N GLY A 206 -15.82 15.24 -40.87
CA GLY A 206 -15.17 15.17 -39.54
C GLY A 206 -13.68 15.59 -39.57
N MET A 207 -13.25 16.29 -40.57
CA MET A 207 -11.91 16.85 -40.69
C MET A 207 -11.83 18.27 -40.11
#